data_034f993f9882d62291a4d5107863de5d
#
_entry.id   034f993f9882d62291a4d5107863de5d
#
_cell.length_a   1.000
_cell.length_b   1.000
_cell.length_c   1.000
_cell.angle_alpha   90.00
_cell.angle_beta   90.00
_cell.angle_gamma   90.00
#
_symmetry.space_group_name_H-M   'P 1'
#
loop_
_entity.id
_entity.type
_entity.pdbx_description
1 polymer ?
#
loop_
_entity_poly.entity_id
_entity_poly.type
_entity_poly.pdbx_seq_one_letter_code
_entity_poly.pdbx_strand_id
1 'polypeptide(L)'
;MVKQHGSQGTTTMTRKYFGTDGIRGTVGLPPITPDFVLRLAHAVGRVLKRTEARPTVLIGKDTRISGYMLESALESGFNSAGVDVVLLGPLPTPGVAYLTRAQRASLGVVISASHNAYPDNGIKFFSAQGRKLDDAWEIAVEAALEEAPVWADSSTLGKARRLDDAAGRYIEFCKSTFPNDLTLKGLKIVVDGAHGAAYHIAPKVFHELGAEVIAIGCAPDGMNINDKVGATHPEALIEAVKQHQADYGIALDGDADRLQLVDSTGRLFNGDEVLYLMVNERLARGEKVPGTVGTLMTNMAVELALQAKGVEFIRTQVGDRYVLEELEKRGWLLGGEGSGHLLALDKHTTGDGIISALQVLQACVRSGKTIAQLLGDVVLFPQTLINVKLKAGQDWKSSDKLATMTKTVEAELGDTGRLLIRASGTEPLLRVMVEARDAVQARACAERVADTVRA
;
A
#
# COMPACT_ATOMS: atom_id res chain seq x y z
N MET A 1 53.46 -11.71 22.61
CA MET A 1 52.23 -11.18 23.23
C MET A 1 51.31 -10.67 22.13
N VAL A 2 50.36 -11.47 21.67
CA VAL A 2 49.39 -11.14 20.63
C VAL A 2 48.11 -10.69 21.35
N LYS A 3 47.71 -9.44 21.17
CA LYS A 3 46.43 -8.91 21.69
C LYS A 3 45.31 -9.40 20.78
N GLN A 4 44.46 -10.23 21.32
CA GLN A 4 43.16 -10.57 20.73
C GLN A 4 42.26 -9.33 20.75
N HIS A 5 41.84 -8.87 19.57
CA HIS A 5 40.76 -7.90 19.44
C HIS A 5 39.45 -8.70 19.50
N GLY A 6 38.72 -8.52 20.59
CA GLY A 6 37.38 -9.02 20.72
C GLY A 6 36.45 -8.34 19.67
N SER A 7 35.79 -9.13 18.83
CA SER A 7 34.69 -8.70 17.99
C SER A 7 33.49 -8.33 18.88
N GLN A 8 33.24 -7.05 19.02
CA GLN A 8 31.94 -6.60 19.55
C GLN A 8 30.86 -7.02 18.55
N GLY A 9 30.10 -8.03 18.93
CA GLY A 9 28.90 -8.41 18.22
C GLY A 9 27.92 -7.24 18.26
N THR A 10 27.66 -6.62 17.12
CA THR A 10 26.53 -5.70 16.91
C THR A 10 25.26 -6.52 17.07
N THR A 11 24.66 -6.43 18.25
CA THR A 11 23.29 -6.92 18.48
C THR A 11 22.40 -6.07 17.59
N THR A 12 21.95 -6.62 16.48
CA THR A 12 20.90 -6.02 15.65
C THR A 12 19.66 -5.96 16.54
N MET A 13 19.30 -4.76 17.03
CA MET A 13 18.02 -4.55 17.73
C MET A 13 16.90 -4.87 16.74
N THR A 14 16.17 -5.93 17.00
CA THR A 14 14.98 -6.31 16.24
C THR A 14 13.80 -5.46 16.73
N ARG A 15 13.04 -4.89 15.81
CA ARG A 15 11.81 -4.15 16.12
C ARG A 15 10.81 -5.08 16.80
N LYS A 16 10.15 -4.59 17.85
CA LYS A 16 9.19 -5.34 18.66
C LYS A 16 7.75 -5.08 18.24
N TYR A 17 7.43 -3.84 17.93
CA TYR A 17 6.08 -3.37 17.62
C TYR A 17 5.88 -2.95 16.17
N PHE A 18 6.91 -2.35 15.57
CA PHE A 18 6.86 -1.91 14.17
C PHE A 18 6.96 -3.10 13.21
N GLY A 19 5.94 -3.24 12.35
CA GLY A 19 5.95 -4.13 11.19
C GLY A 19 6.51 -3.45 9.93
N THR A 20 6.19 -3.97 8.76
CA THR A 20 6.59 -3.39 7.46
C THR A 20 5.84 -2.09 7.12
N ASP A 21 4.67 -1.86 7.74
CA ASP A 21 3.81 -0.70 7.48
C ASP A 21 3.19 -0.17 8.79
N GLY A 22 4.04 0.26 9.71
CA GLY A 22 3.63 0.78 11.01
C GLY A 22 3.29 -0.31 12.03
N ILE A 23 2.48 0.04 13.02
CA ILE A 23 2.03 -0.83 14.11
C ILE A 23 0.58 -1.21 13.84
N ARG A 24 0.25 -2.50 13.83
CA ARG A 24 -1.12 -3.01 13.58
C ARG A 24 -1.53 -4.05 14.61
N GLY A 25 -2.84 -4.18 14.82
CA GLY A 25 -3.42 -5.23 15.64
C GLY A 25 -4.92 -5.07 15.82
N THR A 26 -5.49 -6.02 16.56
CA THR A 26 -6.90 -5.99 16.93
C THR A 26 -7.13 -4.97 18.06
N VAL A 27 -8.11 -4.10 17.90
CA VAL A 27 -8.45 -3.04 18.85
C VAL A 27 -8.85 -3.65 20.21
N GLY A 28 -8.32 -3.07 21.29
CA GLY A 28 -8.51 -3.57 22.65
C GLY A 28 -7.49 -4.62 23.09
N LEU A 29 -6.64 -5.08 22.16
CA LEU A 29 -5.50 -5.95 22.46
C LEU A 29 -4.19 -5.21 22.19
N PRO A 30 -3.14 -5.40 23.02
CA PRO A 30 -1.84 -4.78 22.74
C PRO A 30 -1.32 -5.21 21.37
N PRO A 31 -0.76 -4.28 20.57
CA PRO A 31 -0.42 -2.89 20.90
C PRO A 31 -1.52 -1.85 20.59
N ILE A 32 -2.70 -2.24 20.12
CA ILE A 32 -3.77 -1.29 19.74
C ILE A 32 -4.73 -1.05 20.93
N THR A 33 -4.17 -0.47 21.98
CA THR A 33 -4.89 -0.02 23.19
C THR A 33 -4.64 1.45 23.44
N PRO A 34 -5.60 2.21 24.06
CA PRO A 34 -5.44 3.66 24.23
C PRO A 34 -4.26 4.05 25.12
N ASP A 35 -3.93 3.26 26.13
CA ASP A 35 -2.78 3.47 27.01
C ASP A 35 -1.44 3.29 26.28
N PHE A 36 -1.33 2.23 25.47
CA PHE A 36 -0.16 2.00 24.64
C PHE A 36 0.02 3.12 23.60
N VAL A 37 -1.06 3.50 22.91
CA VAL A 37 -1.04 4.52 21.86
C VAL A 37 -0.69 5.91 22.41
N LEU A 38 -1.18 6.25 23.61
CA LEU A 38 -0.78 7.48 24.29
C LEU A 38 0.73 7.48 24.59
N ARG A 39 1.25 6.39 25.14
CA ARG A 39 2.69 6.24 25.42
C ARG A 39 3.52 6.27 24.15
N LEU A 40 3.06 5.61 23.08
CA LEU A 40 3.70 5.64 21.76
C LEU A 40 3.81 7.09 21.24
N ALA A 41 2.72 7.84 21.26
CA ALA A 41 2.72 9.24 20.81
C ALA A 41 3.65 10.11 21.64
N HIS A 42 3.68 9.92 22.97
CA HIS A 42 4.62 10.60 23.85
C HIS A 42 6.09 10.28 23.50
N ALA A 43 6.40 8.99 23.29
CA ALA A 43 7.75 8.53 22.90
C ALA A 43 8.18 9.12 21.55
N VAL A 44 7.28 9.08 20.54
CA VAL A 44 7.49 9.73 19.23
C VAL A 44 7.76 11.22 19.40
N GLY A 45 6.94 11.92 20.22
CA GLY A 45 7.13 13.34 20.50
C GLY A 45 8.50 13.65 21.11
N ARG A 46 8.98 12.80 22.02
CA ARG A 46 10.33 12.92 22.60
C ARG A 46 11.43 12.74 21.56
N VAL A 47 11.27 11.80 20.64
CA VAL A 47 12.24 11.59 19.54
C VAL A 47 12.26 12.80 18.61
N LEU A 48 11.12 13.35 18.22
CA LEU A 48 11.03 14.57 17.40
C LEU A 48 11.70 15.77 18.08
N LYS A 49 11.51 15.95 19.38
CA LYS A 49 12.11 17.06 20.14
C LYS A 49 13.62 17.00 20.27
N ARG A 50 14.28 15.90 19.90
CA ARG A 50 15.74 15.85 19.82
C ARG A 50 16.30 16.74 18.71
N THR A 51 15.51 16.98 17.67
CA THR A 51 15.93 17.73 16.48
C THR A 51 15.15 19.04 16.29
N GLU A 52 13.98 19.19 16.89
CA GLU A 52 13.09 20.33 16.71
C GLU A 52 12.50 20.78 18.05
N ALA A 53 12.62 22.06 18.36
CA ALA A 53 12.18 22.62 19.67
C ALA A 53 10.65 22.53 19.85
N ARG A 54 9.88 22.76 18.76
CA ARG A 54 8.42 22.74 18.76
C ARG A 54 7.88 22.03 17.52
N PRO A 55 7.92 20.69 17.50
CA PRO A 55 7.43 19.94 16.36
C PRO A 55 5.91 20.02 16.24
N THR A 56 5.42 19.87 14.99
CA THR A 56 4.00 19.79 14.68
C THR A 56 3.71 18.46 13.98
N VAL A 57 2.70 17.74 14.45
CA VAL A 57 2.27 16.44 13.92
C VAL A 57 0.88 16.56 13.30
N LEU A 58 0.70 16.06 12.08
CA LEU A 58 -0.60 15.90 11.45
C LEU A 58 -1.15 14.50 11.74
N ILE A 59 -2.42 14.41 12.11
CA ILE A 59 -3.09 13.12 12.37
C ILE A 59 -4.32 13.00 11.46
N GLY A 60 -4.31 12.03 10.56
CA GLY A 60 -5.46 11.60 9.78
C GLY A 60 -5.89 10.19 10.17
N LYS A 61 -7.08 9.80 9.75
CA LYS A 61 -7.65 8.48 10.07
C LYS A 61 -8.55 7.97 8.95
N ASP A 62 -8.80 6.68 8.93
CA ASP A 62 -9.90 6.11 8.17
C ASP A 62 -11.25 6.26 8.93
N THR A 63 -12.24 5.54 8.51
CA THR A 63 -13.62 5.66 9.01
C THR A 63 -13.94 4.73 10.18
N ARG A 64 -12.99 3.89 10.65
CA ARG A 64 -13.20 2.93 11.75
C ARG A 64 -13.64 3.65 13.01
N ILE A 65 -14.62 3.07 13.72
CA ILE A 65 -15.12 3.63 15.00
C ILE A 65 -13.98 3.81 16.01
N SER A 66 -13.02 2.90 16.05
CA SER A 66 -11.85 2.95 16.93
C SER A 66 -10.92 4.13 16.63
N GLY A 67 -10.99 4.70 15.42
CA GLY A 67 -10.17 5.85 15.02
C GLY A 67 -10.37 7.07 15.94
N TYR A 68 -11.56 7.29 16.46
CA TYR A 68 -11.84 8.41 17.36
C TYR A 68 -11.12 8.27 18.71
N MET A 69 -11.16 7.06 19.29
CA MET A 69 -10.46 6.76 20.53
C MET A 69 -8.94 6.86 20.37
N LEU A 70 -8.40 6.29 19.30
CA LEU A 70 -6.97 6.29 19.03
C LEU A 70 -6.45 7.69 18.70
N GLU A 71 -7.22 8.52 17.96
CA GLU A 71 -6.91 9.92 17.69
C GLU A 71 -6.76 10.71 18.98
N SER A 72 -7.69 10.56 19.93
CA SER A 72 -7.65 11.24 21.23
C SER A 72 -6.45 10.80 22.07
N ALA A 73 -6.09 9.51 22.02
CA ALA A 73 -4.91 8.99 22.70
C ALA A 73 -3.61 9.53 22.11
N LEU A 74 -3.50 9.57 20.78
CA LEU A 74 -2.35 10.17 20.07
C LEU A 74 -2.23 11.67 20.38
N GLU A 75 -3.33 12.42 20.29
CA GLU A 75 -3.37 13.85 20.61
C GLU A 75 -2.84 14.13 22.03
N SER A 76 -3.38 13.42 23.00
CA SER A 76 -2.96 13.55 24.41
C SER A 76 -1.49 13.20 24.59
N GLY A 77 -1.01 12.12 23.97
CA GLY A 77 0.38 11.71 24.03
C GLY A 77 1.33 12.72 23.43
N PHE A 78 1.05 13.25 22.25
CA PHE A 78 1.87 14.28 21.61
C PHE A 78 1.86 15.59 22.39
N ASN A 79 0.70 16.07 22.82
CA ASN A 79 0.58 17.30 23.60
C ASN A 79 1.35 17.20 24.91
N SER A 80 1.31 16.04 25.58
CA SER A 80 2.06 15.79 26.82
C SER A 80 3.58 15.78 26.64
N ALA A 81 4.07 15.55 25.42
CA ALA A 81 5.48 15.68 25.06
C ALA A 81 5.86 17.10 24.58
N GLY A 82 4.93 18.05 24.54
CA GLY A 82 5.15 19.41 24.05
C GLY A 82 5.17 19.51 22.51
N VAL A 83 4.40 18.65 21.84
CA VAL A 83 4.26 18.61 20.37
C VAL A 83 2.88 19.14 19.98
N ASP A 84 2.83 20.06 19.01
CA ASP A 84 1.58 20.59 18.48
C ASP A 84 0.92 19.54 17.53
N VAL A 85 -0.41 19.45 17.58
CA VAL A 85 -1.18 18.49 16.79
C VAL A 85 -2.14 19.21 15.85
N VAL A 86 -2.23 18.71 14.61
CA VAL A 86 -3.23 19.13 13.62
C VAL A 86 -4.09 17.92 13.22
N LEU A 87 -5.35 17.96 13.56
CA LEU A 87 -6.31 16.91 13.25
C LEU A 87 -6.90 17.13 11.85
N LEU A 88 -6.80 16.12 10.98
CA LEU A 88 -7.27 16.18 9.60
C LEU A 88 -8.66 15.56 9.42
N GLY A 89 -9.12 14.75 10.38
CA GLY A 89 -10.32 13.93 10.23
C GLY A 89 -10.12 12.73 9.29
N PRO A 90 -11.22 12.15 8.76
CA PRO A 90 -11.13 11.08 7.77
C PRO A 90 -10.45 11.58 6.48
N LEU A 91 -9.29 11.00 6.16
CA LEU A 91 -8.47 11.38 5.02
C LEU A 91 -7.65 10.16 4.55
N PRO A 92 -7.56 9.91 3.22
CA PRO A 92 -6.68 8.87 2.68
C PRO A 92 -5.25 8.94 3.19
N THR A 93 -4.63 7.77 3.37
CA THR A 93 -3.21 7.67 3.74
C THR A 93 -2.31 8.55 2.86
N PRO A 94 -2.42 8.53 1.51
CA PRO A 94 -1.64 9.44 0.67
C PRO A 94 -1.99 10.93 0.91
N GLY A 95 -3.21 11.25 1.27
CA GLY A 95 -3.62 12.62 1.61
C GLY A 95 -2.89 13.15 2.86
N VAL A 96 -2.69 12.31 3.87
CA VAL A 96 -1.91 12.66 5.05
C VAL A 96 -0.44 12.87 4.68
N ALA A 97 0.15 11.97 3.90
CA ALA A 97 1.53 12.10 3.41
C ALA A 97 1.73 13.41 2.62
N TYR A 98 0.79 13.75 1.73
CA TYR A 98 0.80 15.01 1.00
C TYR A 98 0.73 16.22 1.93
N LEU A 99 -0.26 16.25 2.84
CA LEU A 99 -0.45 17.40 3.74
C LEU A 99 0.69 17.57 4.72
N THR A 100 1.32 16.50 5.18
CA THR A 100 2.52 16.57 6.03
C THR A 100 3.60 17.43 5.36
N ARG A 101 3.87 17.18 4.10
CA ARG A 101 4.82 17.98 3.30
C ARG A 101 4.29 19.37 3.01
N ALA A 102 3.02 19.48 2.56
CA ALA A 102 2.43 20.76 2.15
C ALA A 102 2.30 21.76 3.31
N GLN A 103 2.01 21.28 4.52
CA GLN A 103 1.91 22.09 5.74
C GLN A 103 3.25 22.27 6.46
N ARG A 104 4.34 21.67 5.93
CA ARG A 104 5.68 21.67 6.55
C ARG A 104 5.65 21.13 7.98
N ALA A 105 4.85 20.10 8.22
CA ALA A 105 4.80 19.45 9.52
C ALA A 105 6.03 18.55 9.73
N SER A 106 6.38 18.32 10.99
CA SER A 106 7.51 17.48 11.38
C SER A 106 7.25 16.00 11.12
N LEU A 107 5.96 15.56 11.23
CA LEU A 107 5.53 14.18 11.10
C LEU A 107 4.06 14.11 10.67
N GLY A 108 3.73 13.10 9.86
CA GLY A 108 2.36 12.67 9.59
C GLY A 108 2.04 11.35 10.28
N VAL A 109 0.85 11.24 10.82
CA VAL A 109 0.34 10.01 11.45
C VAL A 109 -0.98 9.63 10.81
N VAL A 110 -1.12 8.36 10.45
CA VAL A 110 -2.36 7.79 9.91
C VAL A 110 -2.85 6.69 10.83
N ILE A 111 -4.12 6.78 11.22
CA ILE A 111 -4.81 5.75 11.98
C ILE A 111 -5.62 4.92 11.00
N SER A 112 -5.07 3.77 10.59
CA SER A 112 -5.72 2.85 9.65
C SER A 112 -5.05 1.48 9.65
N ALA A 113 -5.84 0.44 9.40
CA ALA A 113 -5.37 -0.90 9.06
C ALA A 113 -5.62 -1.24 7.58
N SER A 114 -5.71 -0.22 6.70
CA SER A 114 -5.88 -0.37 5.24
C SER A 114 -7.07 -1.29 4.90
N HIS A 115 -6.82 -2.42 4.26
CA HIS A 115 -7.84 -3.35 3.76
C HIS A 115 -8.40 -4.33 4.81
N ASN A 116 -7.92 -4.30 6.07
CA ASN A 116 -8.46 -5.16 7.11
C ASN A 116 -9.90 -4.78 7.47
N ALA A 117 -10.65 -5.73 8.05
CA ALA A 117 -11.96 -5.46 8.62
C ALA A 117 -11.89 -4.52 9.84
N TYR A 118 -13.02 -3.93 10.23
CA TYR A 118 -13.09 -2.87 11.24
C TYR A 118 -12.56 -3.21 12.65
N PRO A 119 -12.54 -4.49 13.12
CA PRO A 119 -11.99 -4.79 14.45
C PRO A 119 -10.48 -4.53 14.58
N ASP A 120 -9.76 -4.51 13.45
CA ASP A 120 -8.36 -4.17 13.44
C ASP A 120 -8.16 -2.67 13.22
N ASN A 121 -7.04 -2.14 13.72
CA ASN A 121 -6.56 -0.80 13.41
C ASN A 121 -5.03 -0.76 13.40
N GLY A 122 -4.46 0.38 12.99
CA GLY A 122 -3.02 0.55 12.93
C GLY A 122 -2.61 2.01 13.01
N ILE A 123 -1.33 2.23 13.20
CA ILE A 123 -0.72 3.55 13.25
C ILE A 123 0.49 3.55 12.34
N LYS A 124 0.43 4.38 11.29
CA LYS A 124 1.50 4.58 10.31
C LYS A 124 2.10 5.96 10.49
N PHE A 125 3.39 6.09 10.16
CA PHE A 125 4.11 7.36 10.30
C PHE A 125 4.74 7.77 8.97
N PHE A 126 4.72 9.09 8.70
CA PHE A 126 5.34 9.71 7.53
C PHE A 126 6.26 10.84 7.98
N SER A 127 7.46 10.89 7.43
CA SER A 127 8.43 11.96 7.64
C SER A 127 7.90 13.31 7.16
N ALA A 128 8.59 14.39 7.48
CA ALA A 128 8.29 15.74 6.99
C ALA A 128 8.26 15.84 5.45
N GLN A 129 8.91 14.91 4.75
CA GLN A 129 8.89 14.80 3.30
C GLN A 129 7.69 13.98 2.77
N GLY A 130 6.79 13.50 3.65
CA GLY A 130 5.67 12.64 3.27
C GLY A 130 6.10 11.25 2.80
N ARG A 131 7.19 10.71 3.35
CA ARG A 131 7.75 9.40 3.06
C ARG A 131 7.73 8.52 4.29
N LYS A 132 7.74 7.20 4.11
CA LYS A 132 7.91 6.27 5.23
C LYS A 132 9.23 6.55 5.97
N LEU A 133 9.24 6.28 7.27
CA LEU A 133 10.41 6.46 8.12
C LEU A 133 11.34 5.24 8.04
N ASP A 134 12.61 5.45 8.32
CA ASP A 134 13.61 4.40 8.32
C ASP A 134 13.59 3.55 9.61
N ASP A 135 14.24 2.40 9.57
CA ASP A 135 14.34 1.48 10.70
C ASP A 135 15.02 2.11 11.91
N ALA A 136 16.00 2.99 11.70
CA ALA A 136 16.73 3.65 12.78
C ALA A 136 15.80 4.56 13.61
N TRP A 137 14.87 5.25 12.94
CA TRP A 137 13.87 6.08 13.60
C TRP A 137 12.88 5.20 14.39
N GLU A 138 12.38 4.10 13.79
CA GLU A 138 11.46 3.18 14.46
C GLU A 138 12.10 2.55 15.72
N ILE A 139 13.37 2.13 15.64
CA ILE A 139 14.15 1.64 16.80
C ILE A 139 14.31 2.73 17.87
N ALA A 140 14.56 3.98 17.48
CA ALA A 140 14.70 5.08 18.42
C ALA A 140 13.39 5.37 19.17
N VAL A 141 12.24 5.22 18.49
CA VAL A 141 10.91 5.34 19.11
C VAL A 141 10.64 4.20 20.08
N GLU A 142 10.93 2.94 19.70
CA GLU A 142 10.77 1.80 20.59
C GLU A 142 11.65 1.90 21.84
N ALA A 143 12.88 2.37 21.68
CA ALA A 143 13.76 2.63 22.83
C ALA A 143 13.18 3.71 23.75
N ALA A 144 12.64 4.81 23.19
CA ALA A 144 12.00 5.86 23.97
C ALA A 144 10.71 5.41 24.65
N LEU A 145 10.00 4.42 24.08
CA LEU A 145 8.78 3.84 24.64
C LEU A 145 9.06 3.00 25.92
N GLU A 146 10.22 2.37 26.02
CA GLU A 146 10.64 1.61 27.20
C GLU A 146 11.14 2.52 28.36
N GLU A 147 11.42 3.79 28.08
CA GLU A 147 11.81 4.74 29.10
C GLU A 147 10.59 5.26 29.87
N ALA A 148 10.80 5.69 31.13
CA ALA A 148 9.76 6.38 31.90
C ALA A 148 9.37 7.69 31.21
N PRO A 149 8.06 8.02 31.10
CA PRO A 149 7.63 9.24 30.45
C PRO A 149 8.07 10.47 31.27
N VAL A 150 8.47 11.51 30.53
CA VAL A 150 8.79 12.85 31.12
C VAL A 150 7.80 13.83 30.51
N TRP A 151 6.83 14.22 31.32
CA TRP A 151 5.74 15.12 30.89
C TRP A 151 6.25 16.57 30.76
N ALA A 152 5.73 17.25 29.74
CA ALA A 152 6.00 18.68 29.55
C ALA A 152 5.34 19.53 30.66
N ASP A 153 5.99 20.61 31.07
CA ASP A 153 5.39 21.60 31.96
C ASP A 153 4.22 22.31 31.28
N SER A 154 3.28 22.86 32.08
CA SER A 154 2.08 23.55 31.56
C SER A 154 2.41 24.67 30.55
N SER A 155 3.55 25.32 30.65
CA SER A 155 4.00 26.37 29.72
C SER A 155 4.52 25.82 28.38
N THR A 156 4.84 24.53 28.30
CA THR A 156 5.46 23.87 27.15
C THR A 156 4.60 22.76 26.54
N LEU A 157 3.38 22.55 27.07
CA LEU A 157 2.43 21.62 26.48
C LEU A 157 2.14 21.96 25.01
N GLY A 158 1.96 20.94 24.18
CA GLY A 158 1.49 21.08 22.81
C GLY A 158 0.02 21.51 22.77
N LYS A 159 -0.40 22.06 21.63
CA LYS A 159 -1.78 22.45 21.34
C LYS A 159 -2.33 21.65 20.17
N ALA A 160 -3.60 21.26 20.26
CA ALA A 160 -4.31 20.66 19.15
C ALA A 160 -5.19 21.69 18.44
N ARG A 161 -5.28 21.56 17.12
CA ARG A 161 -6.23 22.27 16.26
C ARG A 161 -6.71 21.36 15.13
N ARG A 162 -7.84 21.71 14.51
CA ARG A 162 -8.34 21.03 13.32
C ARG A 162 -7.97 21.80 12.05
N LEU A 163 -7.73 21.09 10.96
CA LEU A 163 -7.59 21.63 9.62
C LEU A 163 -8.87 21.30 8.83
N ASP A 164 -9.78 22.27 8.75
CA ASP A 164 -11.13 22.01 8.21
C ASP A 164 -11.15 21.84 6.68
N ASP A 165 -10.14 22.35 5.96
CA ASP A 165 -10.01 22.28 4.50
C ASP A 165 -9.08 21.16 4.02
N ALA A 166 -8.71 20.22 4.89
CA ALA A 166 -7.79 19.11 4.56
C ALA A 166 -8.24 18.32 3.33
N ALA A 167 -9.51 17.94 3.27
CA ALA A 167 -10.09 17.19 2.14
C ALA A 167 -10.01 17.99 0.84
N GLY A 168 -10.38 19.28 0.84
CA GLY A 168 -10.32 20.13 -0.34
C GLY A 168 -8.91 20.29 -0.89
N ARG A 169 -7.91 20.46 -0.01
CA ARG A 169 -6.50 20.54 -0.41
C ARG A 169 -6.02 19.25 -1.09
N TYR A 170 -6.43 18.10 -0.59
CA TYR A 170 -6.05 16.83 -1.18
C TYR A 170 -6.80 16.57 -2.51
N ILE A 171 -8.09 16.95 -2.62
CA ILE A 171 -8.84 16.91 -3.88
C ILE A 171 -8.10 17.72 -4.96
N GLU A 172 -7.73 18.97 -4.66
CA GLU A 172 -6.99 19.82 -5.59
C GLU A 172 -5.63 19.21 -5.97
N PHE A 173 -4.93 18.62 -5.01
CA PHE A 173 -3.68 17.92 -5.30
C PHE A 173 -3.88 16.75 -6.26
N CYS A 174 -4.86 15.88 -6.02
CA CYS A 174 -5.16 14.76 -6.92
C CYS A 174 -5.48 15.28 -8.33
N LYS A 175 -6.36 16.28 -8.46
CA LYS A 175 -6.72 16.90 -9.76
C LYS A 175 -5.50 17.49 -10.46
N SER A 176 -4.58 18.11 -9.74
CA SER A 176 -3.37 18.70 -10.32
C SER A 176 -2.44 17.69 -10.98
N THR A 177 -2.59 16.39 -10.70
CA THR A 177 -1.82 15.30 -11.35
C THR A 177 -2.40 14.91 -12.71
N PHE A 178 -3.64 15.31 -13.01
CA PHE A 178 -4.31 15.09 -14.29
C PHE A 178 -4.05 16.29 -15.21
N PRO A 179 -3.73 16.07 -16.50
CA PRO A 179 -3.39 17.17 -17.42
C PRO A 179 -4.55 18.15 -17.64
N ASN A 180 -4.25 19.45 -17.63
CA ASN A 180 -5.24 20.51 -17.78
C ASN A 180 -5.89 20.57 -19.18
N ASP A 181 -5.26 19.96 -20.19
CA ASP A 181 -5.76 19.84 -21.57
C ASP A 181 -6.73 18.67 -21.76
N LEU A 182 -6.93 17.85 -20.73
CA LEU A 182 -7.82 16.70 -20.74
C LEU A 182 -9.02 16.91 -19.78
N THR A 183 -10.10 16.20 -20.06
CA THR A 183 -11.29 16.16 -19.22
C THR A 183 -11.89 14.77 -19.19
N LEU A 184 -12.57 14.42 -18.10
CA LEU A 184 -13.34 13.18 -17.99
C LEU A 184 -14.80 13.38 -18.44
N LYS A 185 -15.14 14.51 -19.05
CA LYS A 185 -16.50 14.81 -19.56
C LYS A 185 -16.93 13.75 -20.57
N GLY A 186 -18.11 13.20 -20.36
CA GLY A 186 -18.70 12.15 -21.18
C GLY A 186 -18.40 10.74 -20.71
N LEU A 187 -17.55 10.58 -19.70
CA LEU A 187 -17.32 9.29 -19.02
C LEU A 187 -18.27 9.15 -17.82
N LYS A 188 -18.85 7.95 -17.70
CA LYS A 188 -19.61 7.51 -16.53
C LYS A 188 -18.74 6.55 -15.71
N ILE A 189 -18.48 6.88 -14.45
CA ILE A 189 -17.52 6.15 -13.59
C ILE A 189 -18.22 5.75 -12.30
N VAL A 190 -18.17 4.45 -11.96
CA VAL A 190 -18.52 3.97 -10.62
C VAL A 190 -17.31 4.08 -9.73
N VAL A 191 -17.44 4.73 -8.58
CA VAL A 191 -16.37 4.87 -7.59
C VAL A 191 -16.79 4.17 -6.31
N ASP A 192 -16.04 3.13 -5.94
CA ASP A 192 -16.19 2.40 -4.69
C ASP A 192 -15.16 2.89 -3.67
N GLY A 193 -15.66 3.58 -2.66
CA GLY A 193 -14.84 4.16 -1.57
C GLY A 193 -14.56 3.20 -0.41
N ALA A 194 -14.93 1.91 -0.52
CA ALA A 194 -14.73 0.89 0.53
C ALA A 194 -15.32 1.25 1.90
N HIS A 195 -16.30 2.16 1.98
CA HIS A 195 -16.71 2.83 3.23
C HIS A 195 -15.53 3.40 4.02
N GLY A 196 -14.40 3.67 3.35
CA GLY A 196 -13.11 4.08 3.90
C GLY A 196 -12.85 5.58 3.82
N ALA A 197 -11.60 5.96 4.01
CA ALA A 197 -11.15 7.35 4.14
C ALA A 197 -11.44 8.22 2.89
N ALA A 198 -11.56 7.60 1.71
CA ALA A 198 -11.85 8.31 0.45
C ALA A 198 -13.35 8.50 0.16
N TYR A 199 -14.27 8.06 1.03
CA TYR A 199 -15.71 8.01 0.78
C TYR A 199 -16.32 9.31 0.23
N HIS A 200 -15.84 10.47 0.65
CA HIS A 200 -16.32 11.78 0.22
C HIS A 200 -15.32 12.54 -0.67
N ILE A 201 -14.11 12.01 -0.84
CA ILE A 201 -13.02 12.64 -1.59
C ILE A 201 -12.96 12.09 -3.00
N ALA A 202 -12.85 10.77 -3.17
CA ALA A 202 -12.67 10.16 -4.47
C ALA A 202 -13.81 10.49 -5.45
N PRO A 203 -15.11 10.40 -5.07
CA PRO A 203 -16.19 10.80 -5.97
C PRO A 203 -16.08 12.25 -6.46
N LYS A 204 -15.63 13.17 -5.59
CA LYS A 204 -15.46 14.59 -5.94
C LYS A 204 -14.34 14.81 -6.92
N VAL A 205 -13.19 14.13 -6.76
CA VAL A 205 -12.04 14.25 -7.68
C VAL A 205 -12.48 13.96 -9.12
N PHE A 206 -13.14 12.83 -9.35
CA PHE A 206 -13.57 12.45 -10.70
C PHE A 206 -14.70 13.31 -11.21
N HIS A 207 -15.64 13.70 -10.34
CA HIS A 207 -16.74 14.61 -10.70
C HIS A 207 -16.23 16.00 -11.12
N GLU A 208 -15.31 16.58 -10.36
CA GLU A 208 -14.75 17.90 -10.66
C GLU A 208 -13.86 17.91 -11.92
N LEU A 209 -13.37 16.76 -12.35
CA LEU A 209 -12.71 16.58 -13.65
C LEU A 209 -13.68 16.34 -14.82
N GLY A 210 -15.01 16.30 -14.53
CA GLY A 210 -16.07 16.27 -15.52
C GLY A 210 -16.82 14.96 -15.69
N ALA A 211 -16.45 13.88 -14.95
CA ALA A 211 -17.13 12.60 -15.05
C ALA A 211 -18.55 12.63 -14.43
N GLU A 212 -19.48 11.83 -15.01
CA GLU A 212 -20.68 11.39 -14.32
C GLU A 212 -20.28 10.30 -13.31
N VAL A 213 -20.41 10.60 -12.01
CA VAL A 213 -19.93 9.71 -10.95
C VAL A 213 -21.09 9.03 -10.24
N ILE A 214 -21.00 7.71 -10.12
CA ILE A 214 -21.87 6.87 -9.29
C ILE A 214 -21.03 6.39 -8.12
N ALA A 215 -21.35 6.83 -6.90
CA ALA A 215 -20.61 6.49 -5.69
C ALA A 215 -21.26 5.28 -5.01
N ILE A 216 -20.47 4.24 -4.75
CA ILE A 216 -20.81 3.09 -3.91
C ILE A 216 -19.77 2.94 -2.80
N GLY A 217 -20.08 2.18 -1.74
CA GLY A 217 -19.13 2.07 -0.62
C GLY A 217 -18.78 3.43 0.02
N CYS A 218 -19.70 4.41 0.02
CA CYS A 218 -19.47 5.79 0.46
C CYS A 218 -20.38 6.24 1.62
N ALA A 219 -20.92 5.30 2.39
CA ALA A 219 -21.74 5.56 3.58
C ALA A 219 -21.15 4.85 4.81
N PRO A 220 -20.01 5.34 5.34
CA PRO A 220 -19.36 4.71 6.48
C PRO A 220 -20.19 4.83 7.76
N ASP A 221 -20.29 3.75 8.54
CA ASP A 221 -20.93 3.71 9.86
C ASP A 221 -19.94 3.43 11.02
N GLY A 222 -18.65 3.29 10.69
CA GLY A 222 -17.56 2.99 11.61
C GLY A 222 -17.24 1.50 11.75
N MET A 223 -18.10 0.61 11.24
CA MET A 223 -17.93 -0.85 11.34
C MET A 223 -18.01 -1.57 9.99
N ASN A 224 -18.33 -0.84 8.93
CA ASN A 224 -18.53 -1.40 7.59
C ASN A 224 -17.38 -1.15 6.61
N ILE A 225 -16.23 -0.65 7.05
CA ILE A 225 -15.06 -0.44 6.19
C ILE A 225 -14.60 -1.76 5.56
N ASN A 226 -14.40 -1.78 4.23
CA ASN A 226 -14.03 -2.95 3.42
C ASN A 226 -15.03 -4.13 3.49
N ASP A 227 -16.22 -3.95 4.06
CA ASP A 227 -17.18 -5.04 4.17
C ASP A 227 -17.94 -5.24 2.85
N LYS A 228 -17.52 -6.26 2.09
CA LYS A 228 -18.06 -6.64 0.77
C LYS A 228 -18.02 -5.52 -0.29
N VAL A 229 -17.12 -4.58 -0.13
CA VAL A 229 -16.88 -3.44 -1.03
C VAL A 229 -15.39 -3.16 -1.13
N GLY A 230 -15.00 -2.34 -2.10
CA GLY A 230 -13.64 -1.84 -2.28
C GLY A 230 -12.70 -2.82 -2.99
N ALA A 231 -11.43 -2.49 -3.00
CA ALA A 231 -10.39 -3.17 -3.79
C ALA A 231 -10.18 -4.66 -3.44
N THR A 232 -10.57 -5.10 -2.26
CA THR A 232 -10.49 -6.51 -1.84
C THR A 232 -11.77 -7.31 -2.10
N HIS A 233 -12.88 -6.63 -2.41
CA HIS A 233 -14.18 -7.19 -2.72
C HIS A 233 -14.82 -6.48 -3.92
N PRO A 234 -14.24 -6.65 -5.14
CA PRO A 234 -14.65 -5.87 -6.31
C PRO A 234 -15.98 -6.30 -6.93
N GLU A 235 -16.65 -7.31 -6.37
CA GLU A 235 -17.89 -7.88 -6.91
C GLU A 235 -18.99 -6.82 -6.96
N ALA A 236 -19.14 -6.01 -5.91
CA ALA A 236 -20.11 -4.94 -5.86
C ALA A 236 -19.84 -3.87 -6.93
N LEU A 237 -18.57 -3.54 -7.18
CA LEU A 237 -18.16 -2.62 -8.24
C LEU A 237 -18.49 -3.18 -9.62
N ILE A 238 -18.18 -4.46 -9.88
CA ILE A 238 -18.46 -5.13 -11.16
C ILE A 238 -19.97 -5.13 -11.46
N GLU A 239 -20.78 -5.44 -10.45
CA GLU A 239 -22.24 -5.38 -10.58
C GLU A 239 -22.75 -3.98 -10.88
N ALA A 240 -22.28 -2.97 -10.13
CA ALA A 240 -22.67 -1.58 -10.31
C ALA A 240 -22.26 -1.03 -11.69
N VAL A 241 -21.06 -1.36 -12.18
CA VAL A 241 -20.61 -0.97 -13.54
C VAL A 241 -21.58 -1.49 -14.60
N LYS A 242 -21.97 -2.76 -14.52
CA LYS A 242 -22.92 -3.38 -15.47
C LYS A 242 -24.32 -2.78 -15.33
N GLN A 243 -24.83 -2.63 -14.11
CA GLN A 243 -26.16 -2.10 -13.82
C GLN A 243 -26.33 -0.67 -14.33
N HIS A 244 -25.33 0.17 -14.15
CA HIS A 244 -25.38 1.58 -14.55
C HIS A 244 -24.82 1.83 -15.95
N GLN A 245 -24.37 0.77 -16.65
CA GLN A 245 -23.74 0.89 -17.97
C GLN A 245 -22.59 1.92 -17.94
N ALA A 246 -21.76 1.84 -16.90
CA ALA A 246 -20.65 2.75 -16.73
C ALA A 246 -19.47 2.36 -17.62
N ASP A 247 -18.65 3.34 -18.02
CA ASP A 247 -17.47 3.11 -18.82
C ASP A 247 -16.37 2.44 -18.00
N TYR A 248 -16.25 2.86 -16.73
CA TYR A 248 -15.22 2.36 -15.81
C TYR A 248 -15.74 2.24 -14.38
N GLY A 249 -15.13 1.32 -13.64
CA GLY A 249 -15.24 1.19 -12.20
C GLY A 249 -13.87 1.38 -11.54
N ILE A 250 -13.86 2.05 -10.39
CA ILE A 250 -12.67 2.34 -9.58
C ILE A 250 -12.96 1.86 -8.17
N ALA A 251 -12.23 0.84 -7.69
CA ALA A 251 -12.30 0.40 -6.31
C ALA A 251 -11.04 0.80 -5.57
N LEU A 252 -11.22 1.46 -4.43
CA LEU A 252 -10.19 1.79 -3.47
C LEU A 252 -10.28 0.86 -2.26
N ASP A 253 -9.23 0.78 -1.44
CA ASP A 253 -9.32 0.14 -0.13
C ASP A 253 -9.58 1.16 0.99
N GLY A 254 -9.66 0.69 2.23
CA GLY A 254 -10.11 1.50 3.36
C GLY A 254 -9.35 2.79 3.61
N ASP A 255 -8.07 2.87 3.24
CA ASP A 255 -7.25 4.09 3.32
C ASP A 255 -6.78 4.62 1.95
N ALA A 256 -7.32 4.04 0.88
CA ALA A 256 -7.21 4.49 -0.51
C ALA A 256 -5.77 4.55 -1.05
N ASP A 257 -4.89 3.72 -0.52
CA ASP A 257 -3.54 3.54 -1.05
C ASP A 257 -3.47 2.46 -2.14
N ARG A 258 -4.58 1.72 -2.39
CA ARG A 258 -4.73 0.67 -3.40
C ARG A 258 -5.84 0.97 -4.40
N LEU A 259 -5.67 0.40 -5.60
CA LEU A 259 -6.58 0.53 -6.73
C LEU A 259 -6.86 -0.82 -7.39
N GLN A 260 -8.12 -1.08 -7.69
CA GLN A 260 -8.56 -2.03 -8.70
C GLN A 260 -9.44 -1.32 -9.72
N LEU A 261 -9.36 -1.70 -11.00
CA LEU A 261 -10.15 -1.11 -12.08
C LEU A 261 -11.08 -2.14 -12.70
N VAL A 262 -12.23 -1.67 -13.17
CA VAL A 262 -13.21 -2.47 -13.91
C VAL A 262 -13.56 -1.74 -15.19
N ASP A 263 -13.65 -2.43 -16.33
CA ASP A 263 -14.15 -1.86 -17.57
C ASP A 263 -15.68 -2.05 -17.74
N SER A 264 -16.24 -1.49 -18.79
CA SER A 264 -17.67 -1.56 -19.12
C SER A 264 -18.20 -2.99 -19.32
N THR A 265 -17.33 -3.96 -19.56
CA THR A 265 -17.71 -5.39 -19.69
C THR A 265 -17.79 -6.09 -18.32
N GLY A 266 -17.30 -5.44 -17.27
CA GLY A 266 -17.14 -6.00 -15.93
C GLY A 266 -15.83 -6.78 -15.75
N ARG A 267 -14.85 -6.63 -16.66
CA ARG A 267 -13.52 -7.19 -16.48
C ARG A 267 -12.76 -6.41 -15.42
N LEU A 268 -12.22 -7.15 -14.44
CA LEU A 268 -11.33 -6.62 -13.41
C LEU A 268 -9.88 -6.57 -13.91
N PHE A 269 -9.19 -5.47 -13.63
CA PHE A 269 -7.77 -5.25 -13.88
C PHE A 269 -7.07 -5.06 -12.53
N ASN A 270 -6.07 -5.89 -12.26
CA ASN A 270 -5.31 -5.84 -11.02
C ASN A 270 -4.13 -4.85 -11.09
N GLY A 271 -3.42 -4.69 -9.96
CA GLY A 271 -2.31 -3.76 -9.89
C GLY A 271 -1.16 -4.03 -10.87
N ASP A 272 -0.93 -5.29 -11.25
CA ASP A 272 0.12 -5.64 -12.23
C ASP A 272 -0.23 -5.11 -13.63
N GLU A 273 -1.50 -5.27 -14.04
CA GLU A 273 -2.00 -4.76 -15.31
C GLU A 273 -2.02 -3.21 -15.30
N VAL A 274 -2.42 -2.62 -14.18
CA VAL A 274 -2.41 -1.15 -14.03
C VAL A 274 -0.99 -0.59 -14.08
N LEU A 275 -0.01 -1.24 -13.45
CA LEU A 275 1.40 -0.84 -13.54
C LEU A 275 1.89 -0.86 -14.99
N TYR A 276 1.57 -1.92 -15.73
CA TYR A 276 1.89 -1.99 -17.17
C TYR A 276 1.26 -0.84 -17.96
N LEU A 277 -0.01 -0.53 -17.69
CA LEU A 277 -0.72 0.59 -18.36
C LEU A 277 -0.07 1.93 -18.06
N MET A 278 0.33 2.18 -16.82
CA MET A 278 1.02 3.41 -16.41
C MET A 278 2.39 3.56 -17.13
N VAL A 279 3.15 2.46 -17.21
CA VAL A 279 4.42 2.45 -17.96
C VAL A 279 4.18 2.68 -19.45
N ASN A 280 3.21 1.97 -20.03
CA ASN A 280 2.90 2.06 -21.45
C ASN A 280 2.43 3.45 -21.87
N GLU A 281 1.67 4.13 -21.02
CA GLU A 281 1.24 5.52 -21.24
C GLU A 281 2.44 6.47 -21.32
N ARG A 282 3.41 6.32 -20.41
CA ARG A 282 4.64 7.12 -20.41
C ARG A 282 5.44 6.92 -21.69
N LEU A 283 5.64 5.66 -22.10
CA LEU A 283 6.32 5.33 -23.35
C LEU A 283 5.59 5.91 -24.57
N ALA A 284 4.26 5.86 -24.59
CA ALA A 284 3.45 6.43 -25.67
C ALA A 284 3.57 7.95 -25.79
N ARG A 285 3.87 8.64 -24.69
CA ARG A 285 4.19 10.08 -24.68
C ARG A 285 5.65 10.39 -25.04
N GLY A 286 6.46 9.39 -25.33
CA GLY A 286 7.87 9.56 -25.64
C GLY A 286 8.76 9.77 -24.39
N GLU A 287 8.24 9.51 -23.21
CA GLU A 287 9.04 9.55 -21.98
C GLU A 287 9.95 8.32 -21.87
N LYS A 288 11.12 8.52 -21.30
CA LYS A 288 12.02 7.40 -20.99
C LYS A 288 11.61 6.74 -19.70
N VAL A 289 11.31 5.45 -19.75
CA VAL A 289 11.10 4.59 -18.58
C VAL A 289 12.21 3.55 -18.56
N PRO A 290 13.33 3.81 -17.87
CA PRO A 290 14.47 2.90 -17.86
C PRO A 290 14.14 1.57 -17.20
N GLY A 291 13.25 1.59 -16.21
CA GLY A 291 12.82 0.40 -15.51
C GLY A 291 11.65 0.64 -14.58
N THR A 292 11.12 -0.44 -14.06
CA THR A 292 10.04 -0.47 -13.07
C THR A 292 10.27 -1.59 -12.05
N VAL A 293 9.68 -1.43 -10.88
CA VAL A 293 9.85 -2.37 -9.76
C VAL A 293 8.50 -2.99 -9.42
N GLY A 294 8.48 -4.32 -9.39
CA GLY A 294 7.39 -5.10 -8.85
C GLY A 294 7.83 -5.93 -7.65
N THR A 295 7.01 -6.91 -7.27
CA THR A 295 7.35 -7.84 -6.19
C THR A 295 7.53 -9.26 -6.72
N LEU A 296 7.96 -10.17 -5.84
CA LEU A 296 7.99 -11.60 -6.14
C LEU A 296 6.63 -12.14 -6.60
N MET A 297 5.52 -11.43 -6.31
CA MET A 297 4.18 -11.84 -6.69
C MET A 297 3.70 -11.27 -8.03
N THR A 298 4.41 -10.28 -8.60
CA THR A 298 4.03 -9.69 -9.90
C THR A 298 3.98 -10.75 -10.98
N ASN A 299 2.93 -10.73 -11.79
CA ASN A 299 2.71 -11.71 -12.84
C ASN A 299 3.80 -11.68 -13.92
N MET A 300 4.29 -12.83 -14.31
CA MET A 300 5.39 -12.97 -15.28
C MET A 300 5.03 -12.40 -16.66
N ALA A 301 3.75 -12.47 -17.06
CA ALA A 301 3.32 -11.89 -18.33
C ALA A 301 3.57 -10.39 -18.39
N VAL A 302 3.39 -9.67 -17.29
CA VAL A 302 3.64 -8.23 -17.19
C VAL A 302 5.14 -7.94 -17.27
N GLU A 303 5.97 -8.68 -16.55
CA GLU A 303 7.43 -8.58 -16.65
C GLU A 303 7.92 -8.76 -18.09
N LEU A 304 7.51 -9.85 -18.75
CA LEU A 304 7.89 -10.13 -20.13
C LEU A 304 7.42 -9.04 -21.11
N ALA A 305 6.20 -8.53 -20.93
CA ALA A 305 5.65 -7.47 -21.76
C ALA A 305 6.42 -6.14 -21.60
N LEU A 306 6.87 -5.82 -20.40
CA LEU A 306 7.70 -4.64 -20.13
C LEU A 306 9.11 -4.79 -20.69
N GLN A 307 9.73 -5.96 -20.51
CA GLN A 307 11.04 -6.28 -21.09
C GLN A 307 11.03 -6.21 -22.61
N ALA A 308 9.96 -6.70 -23.26
CA ALA A 308 9.79 -6.57 -24.71
C ALA A 308 9.71 -5.12 -25.22
N LYS A 309 9.40 -4.16 -24.33
CA LYS A 309 9.43 -2.72 -24.61
C LYS A 309 10.76 -2.03 -24.23
N GLY A 310 11.75 -2.82 -23.79
CA GLY A 310 13.03 -2.30 -23.35
C GLY A 310 13.01 -1.68 -21.94
N VAL A 311 12.00 -1.97 -21.15
CA VAL A 311 11.89 -1.54 -19.74
C VAL A 311 12.47 -2.63 -18.85
N GLU A 312 13.50 -2.29 -18.08
CA GLU A 312 14.05 -3.22 -17.07
C GLU A 312 13.01 -3.51 -15.98
N PHE A 313 12.86 -4.76 -15.56
CA PHE A 313 11.94 -5.15 -14.50
C PHE A 313 12.70 -5.77 -13.34
N ILE A 314 12.47 -5.25 -12.13
CA ILE A 314 13.09 -5.76 -10.90
C ILE A 314 12.01 -6.26 -9.95
N ARG A 315 12.27 -7.42 -9.35
CA ARG A 315 11.43 -8.00 -8.31
C ARG A 315 12.04 -7.78 -6.93
N THR A 316 11.25 -7.22 -6.03
CA THR A 316 11.60 -7.10 -4.60
C THR A 316 10.81 -8.11 -3.76
N GLN A 317 11.08 -8.14 -2.47
CA GLN A 317 10.20 -8.80 -1.50
C GLN A 317 8.80 -8.17 -1.56
N VAL A 318 7.79 -8.94 -1.12
CA VAL A 318 6.40 -8.45 -1.05
C VAL A 318 6.31 -7.38 0.05
N GLY A 319 5.79 -6.23 -0.30
CA GLY A 319 5.61 -5.07 0.55
C GLY A 319 6.03 -3.78 -0.15
N ASP A 320 5.18 -2.78 -0.08
CA ASP A 320 5.33 -1.47 -0.71
C ASP A 320 6.64 -0.76 -0.33
N ARG A 321 7.12 -0.96 0.90
CA ARG A 321 8.39 -0.44 1.40
C ARG A 321 9.56 -0.90 0.53
N TYR A 322 9.63 -2.19 0.20
CA TYR A 322 10.73 -2.74 -0.61
C TYR A 322 10.68 -2.24 -2.06
N VAL A 323 9.47 -2.06 -2.60
CA VAL A 323 9.28 -1.46 -3.93
C VAL A 323 9.78 -0.02 -3.94
N LEU A 324 9.40 0.77 -2.93
CA LEU A 324 9.83 2.17 -2.79
C LEU A 324 11.35 2.28 -2.65
N GLU A 325 11.96 1.51 -1.75
CA GLU A 325 13.41 1.52 -1.52
C GLU A 325 14.20 1.21 -2.81
N GLU A 326 13.77 0.21 -3.60
CA GLU A 326 14.45 -0.14 -4.85
C GLU A 326 14.23 0.91 -5.94
N LEU A 327 13.04 1.55 -6.01
CA LEU A 327 12.79 2.68 -6.91
C LEU A 327 13.73 3.86 -6.58
N GLU A 328 13.84 4.23 -5.32
CA GLU A 328 14.70 5.33 -4.88
C GLU A 328 16.17 5.06 -5.15
N LYS A 329 16.64 3.85 -4.86
CA LYS A 329 18.01 3.40 -5.13
C LYS A 329 18.39 3.51 -6.61
N ARG A 330 17.44 3.24 -7.52
CA ARG A 330 17.67 3.29 -8.96
C ARG A 330 17.31 4.63 -9.59
N GLY A 331 16.66 5.52 -8.87
CA GLY A 331 16.11 6.76 -9.43
C GLY A 331 14.97 6.50 -10.42
N TRP A 332 14.22 5.40 -10.25
CA TRP A 332 13.07 5.06 -11.07
C TRP A 332 11.78 5.58 -10.45
N LEU A 333 10.75 5.76 -11.30
CA LEU A 333 9.55 6.48 -10.90
C LEU A 333 8.32 5.59 -10.71
N LEU A 334 8.24 4.46 -11.43
CA LEU A 334 7.05 3.61 -11.46
C LEU A 334 7.33 2.24 -10.85
N GLY A 335 6.44 1.80 -9.99
CA GLY A 335 6.47 0.47 -9.39
C GLY A 335 5.16 0.14 -8.71
N GLY A 336 5.03 -1.09 -8.23
CA GLY A 336 3.82 -1.48 -7.50
C GLY A 336 3.65 -2.97 -7.30
N GLU A 337 2.49 -3.30 -6.80
CA GLU A 337 2.08 -4.66 -6.45
C GLU A 337 0.74 -5.02 -7.12
N GLY A 338 0.54 -6.30 -7.40
CA GLY A 338 -0.72 -6.83 -7.93
C GLY A 338 -1.93 -6.54 -7.03
N SER A 339 -1.70 -6.29 -5.74
CA SER A 339 -2.72 -5.84 -4.78
C SER A 339 -3.30 -4.45 -5.08
N GLY A 340 -2.70 -3.71 -6.00
CA GLY A 340 -3.13 -2.37 -6.41
C GLY A 340 -2.39 -1.22 -5.71
N HIS A 341 -1.41 -1.49 -4.84
CA HIS A 341 -0.54 -0.44 -4.31
C HIS A 341 0.48 -0.04 -5.36
N LEU A 342 0.29 1.14 -5.95
CA LEU A 342 1.02 1.64 -7.11
C LEU A 342 1.74 2.94 -6.79
N LEU A 343 2.98 3.03 -7.21
CA LEU A 343 3.86 4.17 -7.00
C LEU A 343 4.12 4.91 -8.32
N ALA A 344 3.92 6.21 -8.32
CA ALA A 344 4.32 7.15 -9.36
C ALA A 344 5.07 8.31 -8.69
N LEU A 345 6.37 8.14 -8.44
CA LEU A 345 7.16 9.01 -7.57
C LEU A 345 7.34 10.45 -8.10
N ASP A 346 7.06 10.69 -9.37
CA ASP A 346 6.94 12.03 -9.94
C ASP A 346 5.60 12.72 -9.62
N LYS A 347 4.61 11.95 -9.17
CA LYS A 347 3.28 12.46 -8.80
C LYS A 347 3.11 12.52 -7.29
N HIS A 348 3.45 11.45 -6.60
CA HIS A 348 3.31 11.36 -5.16
C HIS A 348 4.46 10.57 -4.51
N THR A 349 4.70 10.78 -3.22
CA THR A 349 5.78 10.13 -2.46
C THR A 349 5.41 8.75 -1.90
N THR A 350 4.16 8.34 -2.06
CA THR A 350 3.61 7.04 -1.61
C THR A 350 2.57 6.54 -2.60
N GLY A 351 2.09 5.31 -2.44
CA GLY A 351 1.00 4.78 -3.24
C GLY A 351 -0.30 5.57 -3.03
N ASP A 352 -1.02 5.79 -4.12
CA ASP A 352 -2.26 6.57 -4.15
C ASP A 352 -3.21 6.00 -5.20
N GLY A 353 -4.31 5.39 -4.73
CA GLY A 353 -5.28 4.76 -5.62
C GLY A 353 -6.00 5.75 -6.53
N ILE A 354 -6.28 6.97 -6.05
CA ILE A 354 -6.95 8.01 -6.83
C ILE A 354 -6.03 8.51 -7.94
N ILE A 355 -4.79 8.85 -7.62
CA ILE A 355 -3.79 9.32 -8.60
C ILE A 355 -3.48 8.22 -9.62
N SER A 356 -3.36 6.97 -9.17
CA SER A 356 -3.14 5.83 -10.07
C SER A 356 -4.29 5.64 -11.06
N ALA A 357 -5.54 5.75 -10.59
CA ALA A 357 -6.71 5.74 -11.48
C ALA A 357 -6.67 6.89 -12.50
N LEU A 358 -6.30 8.10 -12.07
CA LEU A 358 -6.17 9.25 -12.96
C LEU A 358 -5.10 9.05 -14.03
N GLN A 359 -3.98 8.36 -13.71
CA GLN A 359 -2.95 8.05 -14.71
C GLN A 359 -3.48 7.09 -15.80
N VAL A 360 -4.30 6.10 -15.44
CA VAL A 360 -4.93 5.19 -16.42
C VAL A 360 -6.01 5.92 -17.23
N LEU A 361 -6.86 6.69 -16.58
CA LEU A 361 -7.89 7.48 -17.28
C LEU A 361 -7.27 8.50 -18.24
N GLN A 362 -6.14 9.12 -17.86
CA GLN A 362 -5.35 9.96 -18.75
C GLN A 362 -4.93 9.20 -20.04
N ALA A 363 -4.46 7.96 -19.89
CA ALA A 363 -4.09 7.12 -21.04
C ALA A 363 -5.29 6.83 -21.93
N CYS A 364 -6.44 6.50 -21.36
CA CYS A 364 -7.68 6.23 -22.08
C CYS A 364 -8.17 7.46 -22.85
N VAL A 365 -8.30 8.61 -22.17
CA VAL A 365 -8.80 9.85 -22.77
C VAL A 365 -7.86 10.35 -23.88
N ARG A 366 -6.54 10.35 -23.63
CA ARG A 366 -5.55 10.84 -24.61
C ARG A 366 -5.51 9.99 -25.87
N SER A 367 -5.66 8.69 -25.74
CA SER A 367 -5.57 7.76 -26.88
C SER A 367 -6.91 7.47 -27.55
N GLY A 368 -8.04 7.77 -26.90
CA GLY A 368 -9.38 7.34 -27.32
C GLY A 368 -9.59 5.83 -27.24
N LYS A 369 -8.76 5.10 -26.46
CA LYS A 369 -8.78 3.64 -26.31
C LYS A 369 -9.30 3.23 -24.93
N THR A 370 -9.94 2.06 -24.88
CA THR A 370 -10.33 1.44 -23.61
C THR A 370 -9.10 0.87 -22.87
N ILE A 371 -9.27 0.57 -21.57
CA ILE A 371 -8.23 -0.12 -20.76
C ILE A 371 -7.78 -1.42 -21.44
N ALA A 372 -8.74 -2.25 -21.90
CA ALA A 372 -8.46 -3.50 -22.58
C ALA A 372 -7.65 -3.30 -23.89
N GLN A 373 -7.98 -2.27 -24.67
CA GLN A 373 -7.23 -1.95 -25.89
C GLN A 373 -5.82 -1.42 -25.61
N LEU A 374 -5.62 -0.71 -24.49
CA LEU A 374 -4.30 -0.23 -24.07
C LEU A 374 -3.42 -1.37 -23.53
N LEU A 375 -4.03 -2.36 -22.89
CA LEU A 375 -3.34 -3.56 -22.43
C LEU A 375 -2.87 -4.42 -23.61
N GLY A 376 -3.62 -4.41 -24.73
CA GLY A 376 -3.28 -5.15 -25.95
C GLY A 376 -3.29 -6.66 -25.73
N ASP A 377 -2.23 -7.35 -26.18
CA ASP A 377 -2.10 -8.81 -26.09
C ASP A 377 -1.57 -9.31 -24.74
N VAL A 378 -1.42 -8.43 -23.76
CA VAL A 378 -0.95 -8.84 -22.42
C VAL A 378 -2.08 -9.57 -21.69
N VAL A 379 -1.87 -10.86 -21.48
CA VAL A 379 -2.77 -11.75 -20.75
C VAL A 379 -1.99 -12.32 -19.58
N LEU A 380 -2.50 -12.11 -18.37
CA LEU A 380 -1.87 -12.63 -17.16
C LEU A 380 -1.76 -14.16 -17.22
N PHE A 381 -0.61 -14.67 -16.84
CA PHE A 381 -0.44 -16.12 -16.73
C PHE A 381 -1.28 -16.66 -15.58
N PRO A 382 -1.99 -17.77 -15.79
CA PRO A 382 -2.66 -18.47 -14.70
C PRO A 382 -1.71 -18.79 -13.56
N GLN A 383 -2.15 -18.48 -12.33
CA GLN A 383 -1.40 -18.75 -11.09
C GLN A 383 -2.14 -19.82 -10.27
N THR A 384 -1.40 -20.80 -9.79
CA THR A 384 -1.87 -21.78 -8.80
C THR A 384 -1.08 -21.59 -7.52
N LEU A 385 -1.77 -21.25 -6.41
CA LEU A 385 -1.20 -21.11 -5.09
C LEU A 385 -1.70 -22.24 -4.19
N ILE A 386 -0.77 -23.03 -3.64
CA ILE A 386 -1.06 -24.10 -2.69
C ILE A 386 -0.41 -23.77 -1.35
N ASN A 387 -1.22 -23.71 -0.30
CA ASN A 387 -0.73 -23.58 1.06
C ASN A 387 -0.50 -24.98 1.65
N VAL A 388 0.74 -25.27 2.03
CA VAL A 388 1.12 -26.52 2.65
C VAL A 388 1.43 -26.30 4.12
N LYS A 389 0.70 -26.97 5.00
CA LYS A 389 0.92 -26.89 6.45
C LYS A 389 2.21 -27.59 6.81
N LEU A 390 3.14 -26.89 7.47
CA LEU A 390 4.39 -27.46 7.93
C LEU A 390 4.19 -28.19 9.27
N LYS A 391 4.88 -29.32 9.45
CA LYS A 391 4.96 -30.01 10.75
C LYS A 391 5.84 -29.16 11.68
N ALA A 392 5.61 -29.26 12.96
CA ALA A 392 6.44 -28.56 13.96
C ALA A 392 7.92 -28.96 13.80
N GLY A 393 8.81 -27.98 13.64
CA GLY A 393 10.25 -28.22 13.45
C GLY A 393 10.68 -28.73 12.05
N GLN A 394 9.76 -28.77 11.08
CA GLN A 394 10.11 -29.18 9.71
C GLN A 394 10.98 -28.12 9.03
N ASP A 395 12.26 -28.48 8.78
CA ASP A 395 13.17 -27.67 7.97
C ASP A 395 13.00 -27.99 6.48
N TRP A 396 12.11 -27.26 5.82
CA TRP A 396 11.87 -27.44 4.40
C TRP A 396 13.03 -26.92 3.52
N LYS A 397 13.89 -26.02 4.06
CA LYS A 397 15.01 -25.42 3.31
C LYS A 397 16.12 -26.42 3.06
N SER A 398 16.34 -27.36 3.98
CA SER A 398 17.37 -28.40 3.87
C SER A 398 16.88 -29.69 3.17
N SER A 399 15.65 -29.69 2.65
CA SER A 399 15.09 -30.87 1.96
C SER A 399 15.67 -31.05 0.55
N ASP A 400 16.56 -32.05 0.37
CA ASP A 400 17.13 -32.42 -0.93
C ASP A 400 16.03 -32.82 -1.94
N LYS A 401 14.96 -33.46 -1.46
CA LYS A 401 13.82 -33.85 -2.30
C LYS A 401 13.12 -32.62 -2.85
N LEU A 402 12.88 -31.61 -2.00
CA LEU A 402 12.26 -30.36 -2.44
C LEU A 402 13.17 -29.57 -3.38
N ALA A 403 14.46 -29.50 -3.11
CA ALA A 403 15.44 -28.86 -3.98
C ALA A 403 15.50 -29.51 -5.37
N THR A 404 15.46 -30.84 -5.42
CA THR A 404 15.44 -31.59 -6.68
C THR A 404 14.13 -31.36 -7.45
N MET A 405 12.98 -31.41 -6.77
CA MET A 405 11.67 -31.15 -7.39
C MET A 405 11.58 -29.72 -7.91
N THR A 406 12.08 -28.74 -7.14
CA THR A 406 12.14 -27.34 -7.56
C THR A 406 12.89 -27.20 -8.89
N LYS A 407 14.11 -27.73 -8.98
CA LYS A 407 14.90 -27.69 -10.22
C LYS A 407 14.21 -28.39 -11.40
N THR A 408 13.52 -29.51 -11.14
CA THR A 408 12.78 -30.24 -12.17
C THR A 408 11.64 -29.41 -12.72
N VAL A 409 10.86 -28.77 -11.83
CA VAL A 409 9.71 -27.94 -12.21
C VAL A 409 10.19 -26.66 -12.89
N GLU A 410 11.25 -26.02 -12.41
CA GLU A 410 11.82 -24.82 -13.05
C GLU A 410 12.32 -25.13 -14.46
N ALA A 411 12.98 -26.28 -14.65
CA ALA A 411 13.44 -26.71 -15.99
C ALA A 411 12.27 -27.01 -16.93
N GLU A 412 11.17 -27.60 -16.41
CA GLU A 412 9.95 -27.86 -17.20
C GLU A 412 9.21 -26.58 -17.60
N LEU A 413 9.16 -25.61 -16.70
CA LEU A 413 8.52 -24.32 -16.94
C LEU A 413 9.32 -23.44 -17.90
N GLY A 414 10.65 -23.47 -17.82
CA GLY A 414 11.54 -22.65 -18.64
C GLY A 414 11.11 -21.17 -18.67
N ASP A 415 11.02 -20.62 -19.89
CA ASP A 415 10.60 -19.22 -20.11
C ASP A 415 9.07 -19.06 -20.17
N THR A 416 8.30 -20.13 -19.96
CA THR A 416 6.83 -20.11 -20.05
C THR A 416 6.13 -20.09 -18.71
N GLY A 417 6.90 -20.11 -17.62
CA GLY A 417 6.34 -20.08 -16.27
C GLY A 417 7.43 -19.91 -15.21
N ARG A 418 7.02 -19.88 -13.96
CA ARG A 418 7.93 -19.82 -12.81
C ARG A 418 7.35 -20.45 -11.56
N LEU A 419 8.22 -20.87 -10.68
CA LEU A 419 7.90 -21.40 -9.36
C LEU A 419 8.36 -20.42 -8.28
N LEU A 420 7.53 -20.20 -7.27
CA LEU A 420 7.87 -19.44 -6.07
C LEU A 420 7.48 -20.24 -4.81
N ILE A 421 8.44 -20.50 -3.95
CA ILE A 421 8.23 -21.17 -2.66
C ILE A 421 8.61 -20.20 -1.55
N ARG A 422 7.67 -19.91 -0.64
CA ARG A 422 7.95 -19.02 0.49
C ARG A 422 7.19 -19.43 1.75
N ALA A 423 7.80 -19.23 2.91
CA ALA A 423 7.10 -19.37 4.18
C ALA A 423 6.08 -18.24 4.37
N SER A 424 4.95 -18.54 5.02
CA SER A 424 4.06 -17.50 5.53
C SER A 424 4.74 -16.78 6.69
N GLY A 425 4.58 -15.46 6.77
CA GLY A 425 5.12 -14.66 7.88
C GLY A 425 4.34 -14.80 9.18
N THR A 426 3.07 -15.26 9.11
CA THR A 426 2.14 -15.26 10.24
C THR A 426 1.64 -16.65 10.65
N GLU A 427 1.76 -17.64 9.78
CA GLU A 427 1.25 -18.99 9.96
C GLU A 427 2.32 -20.04 9.66
N PRO A 428 2.28 -21.23 10.24
CA PRO A 428 3.22 -22.32 9.94
C PRO A 428 2.88 -23.00 8.59
N LEU A 429 2.85 -22.19 7.53
CA LEU A 429 2.51 -22.59 6.17
C LEU A 429 3.66 -22.29 5.21
N LEU A 430 3.90 -23.22 4.28
CA LEU A 430 4.68 -22.97 3.09
C LEU A 430 3.76 -22.70 1.91
N ARG A 431 3.96 -21.59 1.25
CA ARG A 431 3.20 -21.18 0.06
C ARG A 431 3.96 -21.59 -1.17
N VAL A 432 3.38 -22.49 -1.95
CA VAL A 432 3.89 -22.92 -3.25
C VAL A 432 3.04 -22.26 -4.32
N MET A 433 3.63 -21.37 -5.08
CA MET A 433 2.98 -20.69 -6.20
C MET A 433 3.66 -21.10 -7.50
N VAL A 434 2.89 -21.55 -8.45
CA VAL A 434 3.33 -21.75 -9.84
C VAL A 434 2.47 -20.90 -10.75
N GLU A 435 3.13 -20.23 -11.67
CA GLU A 435 2.49 -19.49 -12.73
C GLU A 435 3.04 -20.01 -14.07
N ALA A 436 2.16 -20.23 -15.05
CA ALA A 436 2.53 -20.70 -16.37
C ALA A 436 1.52 -20.22 -17.41
N ARG A 437 1.90 -20.23 -18.69
CA ARG A 437 0.98 -19.90 -19.81
C ARG A 437 -0.23 -20.83 -19.85
N ASP A 438 -0.05 -22.08 -19.46
CA ASP A 438 -1.11 -23.09 -19.37
C ASP A 438 -1.53 -23.34 -17.92
N ALA A 439 -2.84 -23.22 -17.65
CA ALA A 439 -3.38 -23.37 -16.29
C ALA A 439 -3.26 -24.82 -15.77
N VAL A 440 -3.33 -25.82 -16.65
CA VAL A 440 -3.21 -27.23 -16.28
C VAL A 440 -1.77 -27.54 -15.89
N GLN A 441 -0.80 -27.01 -16.64
CA GLN A 441 0.62 -27.11 -16.31
C GLN A 441 0.93 -26.42 -14.98
N ALA A 442 0.44 -25.17 -14.77
CA ALA A 442 0.64 -24.44 -13.53
C ALA A 442 0.16 -25.26 -12.32
N ARG A 443 -1.04 -25.84 -12.42
CA ARG A 443 -1.63 -26.64 -11.37
C ARG A 443 -0.85 -27.94 -11.11
N ALA A 444 -0.55 -28.70 -12.16
CA ALA A 444 0.19 -29.96 -12.04
C ALA A 444 1.58 -29.76 -11.41
N CYS A 445 2.28 -28.72 -11.82
CA CYS A 445 3.58 -28.36 -11.22
C CYS A 445 3.45 -27.97 -9.75
N ALA A 446 2.45 -27.14 -9.39
CA ALA A 446 2.22 -26.72 -8.01
C ALA A 446 1.88 -27.91 -7.09
N GLU A 447 1.04 -28.85 -7.56
CA GLU A 447 0.68 -30.05 -6.82
C GLU A 447 1.89 -30.95 -6.56
N ARG A 448 2.74 -31.22 -7.57
CA ARG A 448 3.97 -32.02 -7.41
C ARG A 448 4.91 -31.43 -6.36
N VAL A 449 5.12 -30.12 -6.39
CA VAL A 449 5.96 -29.45 -5.40
C VAL A 449 5.31 -29.50 -4.00
N ALA A 450 4.02 -29.23 -3.89
CA ALA A 450 3.28 -29.30 -2.63
C ALA A 450 3.30 -30.69 -2.01
N ASP A 451 3.14 -31.77 -2.82
CA ASP A 451 3.20 -33.14 -2.35
C ASP A 451 4.60 -33.52 -1.85
N THR A 452 5.65 -33.00 -2.49
CA THR A 452 7.03 -33.17 -2.01
C THR A 452 7.26 -32.55 -0.64
N VAL A 453 6.59 -31.43 -0.33
CA VAL A 453 6.67 -30.78 1.00
C VAL A 453 5.87 -31.56 2.05
N ARG A 454 4.76 -32.19 1.68
CA ARG A 454 3.88 -33.00 2.57
C ARG A 454 4.53 -34.32 2.98
N ALA A 455 5.33 -34.91 2.09
CA ALA A 455 6.00 -36.20 2.29
C ALA A 455 7.18 -36.10 3.27
#